data_3548dd766f4574a24e76dd402ff3d934
#
_entry.id   3548dd766f4574a24e76dd402ff3d934
#
_cell.length_a   1.000
_cell.length_b   1.000
_cell.length_c   1.000
_cell.angle_alpha   90.00
_cell.angle_beta   90.00
_cell.angle_gamma   90.00
#
_symmetry.space_group_name_H-M   'P 1'
#
loop_
_entity.id
_entity.type
_entity.pdbx_description
1 polymer ?
#
loop_
_entity_poly.entity_id
_entity_poly.type
_entity_poly.pdbx_seq_one_letter_code
_entity_poly.pdbx_strand_id
1 'polypeptide(L)'
;MAAIMSVNVCDSKYNADPTGVRDSTSAIQKAIDDVAAQGGGSVEIPGGMYRVSYPFIEMKHRVEIFGHGQATRIVAFTDKGIPSTKNGSYECTGVFHTGSYTTPMSGGTNQNKPMRMGVRDLFIRTNKYNLPLDSKSNQIFLEKHTQPVDNVAGVIFHTRIADANPGEPDAVPTLSNIEIWDTAIGVAILGLDDQGMKIDKLRIRQTLRQGLLVGKPVGHPLRPREGDTPGAADNKFSMIDVSDANMSFGTYAGIEIYTSQSKFEASTSWFNKRNQGKNALYEVKTRHVGAGWFIQGTRNMFIGCTAQENAGHGWLVEWGNNQFIGCLGESSSFQDAVTGAARGDEAANWYIGRNARGSRFVAARSHNPYSWAKASLYGFYIENNIRDMHITTASAKDDRIGENNMIGRRVHVTGAMGDNVLIEVDHIRHATFAPKQLEKRGNGVFMG
;
A
#
# COMPACT_ATOMS: atom_id res chain seq x y z
N MET A 1 -36.11 -15.72 11.13
CA MET A 1 -34.74 -15.13 11.03
C MET A 1 -34.07 -15.33 12.38
N ALA A 2 -32.92 -15.97 12.44
CA ALA A 2 -32.14 -15.99 13.65
C ALA A 2 -31.72 -14.55 13.98
N ALA A 3 -31.75 -14.17 15.26
CA ALA A 3 -31.29 -12.86 15.69
C ALA A 3 -29.79 -12.75 15.39
N ILE A 4 -29.37 -11.64 14.77
CA ILE A 4 -27.96 -11.37 14.53
C ILE A 4 -27.30 -11.18 15.89
N MET A 5 -26.32 -12.00 16.21
CA MET A 5 -25.61 -11.92 17.49
C MET A 5 -24.69 -10.69 17.49
N SER A 6 -24.78 -9.90 18.56
CA SER A 6 -23.83 -8.82 18.83
C SER A 6 -23.27 -9.01 20.23
N VAL A 7 -21.95 -9.00 20.38
CA VAL A 7 -21.29 -9.21 21.65
C VAL A 7 -20.25 -8.12 21.90
N ASN A 8 -20.03 -7.81 23.18
CA ASN A 8 -19.00 -6.88 23.63
C ASN A 8 -17.87 -7.67 24.28
N VAL A 9 -16.63 -7.45 23.86
CA VAL A 9 -15.47 -8.20 24.39
C VAL A 9 -15.20 -7.95 25.88
N CYS A 10 -15.71 -6.85 26.43
CA CYS A 10 -15.57 -6.52 27.86
C CYS A 10 -16.65 -7.17 28.73
N ASP A 11 -17.66 -7.80 28.14
CA ASP A 11 -18.66 -8.55 28.93
C ASP A 11 -17.98 -9.61 29.79
N SER A 12 -18.59 -9.92 30.94
CA SER A 12 -18.06 -10.86 31.91
C SER A 12 -17.75 -12.25 31.38
N LYS A 13 -18.41 -12.64 30.28
CA LYS A 13 -18.17 -13.89 29.54
C LYS A 13 -16.79 -13.92 28.87
N TYR A 14 -16.30 -12.77 28.38
CA TYR A 14 -15.06 -12.66 27.61
C TYR A 14 -13.97 -11.97 28.45
N ASN A 15 -14.32 -10.89 29.14
CA ASN A 15 -13.47 -10.20 30.09
C ASN A 15 -12.15 -9.65 29.49
N ALA A 16 -12.23 -9.09 28.29
CA ALA A 16 -11.11 -8.35 27.72
C ALA A 16 -10.75 -7.14 28.59
N ASP A 17 -9.48 -6.83 28.67
CA ASP A 17 -8.97 -5.74 29.52
C ASP A 17 -8.76 -4.45 28.70
N PRO A 18 -9.63 -3.44 28.85
CA PRO A 18 -9.50 -2.17 28.13
C PRO A 18 -8.40 -1.26 28.68
N THR A 19 -7.68 -1.67 29.71
CA THR A 19 -6.55 -0.90 30.25
C THR A 19 -5.21 -1.26 29.62
N GLY A 20 -5.14 -2.40 28.88
CA GLY A 20 -3.92 -2.91 28.25
C GLY A 20 -2.91 -3.55 29.21
N VAL A 21 -3.26 -3.73 30.47
CA VAL A 21 -2.40 -4.39 31.47
C VAL A 21 -2.35 -5.89 31.23
N ARG A 22 -3.52 -6.51 31.03
CA ARG A 22 -3.63 -7.94 30.72
C ARG A 22 -3.75 -8.17 29.22
N ASP A 23 -3.28 -9.33 28.78
CA ASP A 23 -3.45 -9.77 27.40
C ASP A 23 -4.92 -10.08 27.11
N SER A 24 -5.47 -9.48 26.08
CA SER A 24 -6.85 -9.62 25.66
C SER A 24 -7.03 -10.51 24.41
N THR A 25 -5.96 -11.12 23.88
CA THR A 25 -6.00 -11.93 22.67
C THR A 25 -7.05 -13.02 22.74
N SER A 26 -6.99 -13.85 23.80
CA SER A 26 -7.91 -14.98 23.97
C SER A 26 -9.36 -14.52 24.22
N ALA A 27 -9.55 -13.40 24.90
CA ALA A 27 -10.88 -12.84 25.15
C ALA A 27 -11.55 -12.36 23.86
N ILE A 28 -10.81 -11.60 23.05
CA ILE A 28 -11.29 -11.11 21.74
C ILE A 28 -11.52 -12.29 20.80
N GLN A 29 -10.58 -13.24 20.73
CA GLN A 29 -10.72 -14.41 19.86
C GLN A 29 -11.94 -15.26 20.24
N LYS A 30 -12.16 -15.49 21.53
CA LYS A 30 -13.33 -16.23 22.00
C LYS A 30 -14.65 -15.56 21.60
N ALA A 31 -14.72 -14.24 21.69
CA ALA A 31 -15.91 -13.50 21.25
C ALA A 31 -16.17 -13.69 19.76
N ILE A 32 -15.12 -13.63 18.93
CA ILE A 32 -15.20 -13.88 17.48
C ILE A 32 -15.65 -15.30 17.18
N ASP A 33 -15.05 -16.29 17.86
CA ASP A 33 -15.35 -17.71 17.66
C ASP A 33 -16.80 -18.03 18.07
N ASP A 34 -17.28 -17.46 19.18
CA ASP A 34 -18.66 -17.64 19.63
C ASP A 34 -19.69 -17.05 18.64
N VAL A 35 -19.40 -15.86 18.08
CA VAL A 35 -20.24 -15.24 17.07
C VAL A 35 -20.22 -16.04 15.76
N ALA A 36 -19.04 -16.49 15.34
CA ALA A 36 -18.91 -17.32 14.15
C ALA A 36 -19.67 -18.66 14.27
N ALA A 37 -19.57 -19.32 15.42
CA ALA A 37 -20.26 -20.59 15.71
C ALA A 37 -21.80 -20.47 15.65
N GLN A 38 -22.35 -19.27 15.88
CA GLN A 38 -23.77 -18.98 15.76
C GLN A 38 -24.23 -18.51 14.36
N GLY A 39 -23.34 -18.62 13.39
CA GLY A 39 -23.63 -18.27 12.00
C GLY A 39 -23.29 -16.84 11.62
N GLY A 40 -22.65 -16.07 12.49
CA GLY A 40 -22.16 -14.73 12.23
C GLY A 40 -22.83 -13.65 13.08
N GLY A 41 -22.33 -12.42 12.96
CA GLY A 41 -22.79 -11.27 13.71
C GLY A 41 -21.70 -10.24 13.89
N SER A 42 -21.74 -9.51 15.00
CA SER A 42 -20.78 -8.44 15.29
C SER A 42 -20.10 -8.61 16.64
N VAL A 43 -18.84 -8.23 16.69
CA VAL A 43 -17.99 -8.17 17.89
C VAL A 43 -17.58 -6.73 18.11
N GLU A 44 -18.07 -6.13 19.18
CA GLU A 44 -17.70 -4.80 19.62
C GLU A 44 -16.45 -4.86 20.49
N ILE A 45 -15.47 -4.02 20.16
CA ILE A 45 -14.31 -3.72 21.00
C ILE A 45 -14.47 -2.27 21.48
N PRO A 46 -14.95 -2.03 22.71
CA PRO A 46 -15.20 -0.68 23.21
C PRO A 46 -13.96 0.20 23.25
N GLY A 47 -14.15 1.49 23.52
CA GLY A 47 -13.03 2.41 23.75
C GLY A 47 -12.13 1.91 24.88
N GLY A 48 -10.84 1.94 24.64
CA GLY A 48 -9.81 1.46 25.55
C GLY A 48 -8.53 1.08 24.82
N MET A 49 -7.56 0.58 25.56
CA MET A 49 -6.33 0.04 25.02
C MET A 49 -6.29 -1.46 25.30
N TYR A 50 -6.19 -2.25 24.25
CA TYR A 50 -6.17 -3.70 24.34
C TYR A 50 -4.81 -4.24 23.92
N ARG A 51 -4.11 -4.85 24.87
CA ARG A 51 -2.90 -5.60 24.59
C ARG A 51 -3.27 -6.91 23.89
N VAL A 52 -2.61 -7.21 22.76
CA VAL A 52 -2.72 -8.49 22.07
C VAL A 52 -1.35 -9.07 21.79
N SER A 53 -1.23 -10.39 21.81
CA SER A 53 0.01 -11.12 21.60
C SER A 53 -0.17 -12.19 20.52
N TYR A 54 0.94 -12.69 19.96
CA TYR A 54 0.91 -13.81 19.04
C TYR A 54 0.15 -15.02 19.62
N PRO A 55 -0.72 -15.69 18.84
CA PRO A 55 -0.90 -15.63 17.40
C PRO A 55 -1.77 -14.49 16.86
N PHE A 56 -2.16 -13.52 17.69
CA PHE A 56 -3.04 -12.40 17.36
C PHE A 56 -4.49 -12.82 17.07
N ILE A 57 -5.21 -12.05 16.27
CA ILE A 57 -6.67 -12.18 16.10
C ILE A 57 -6.97 -12.78 14.73
N GLU A 58 -7.45 -14.01 14.70
CA GLU A 58 -7.93 -14.64 13.49
C GLU A 58 -9.36 -14.19 13.17
N MET A 59 -9.52 -13.59 12.00
CA MET A 59 -10.84 -13.17 11.50
C MET A 59 -11.65 -14.38 11.02
N LYS A 60 -12.94 -14.40 11.30
CA LYS A 60 -13.83 -15.51 10.97
C LYS A 60 -14.93 -15.07 10.00
N HIS A 61 -15.44 -16.06 9.26
CA HIS A 61 -16.55 -15.89 8.34
C HIS A 61 -17.80 -15.30 9.01
N ARG A 62 -18.44 -14.33 8.34
CA ARG A 62 -19.65 -13.63 8.78
C ARG A 62 -19.51 -12.87 10.10
N VAL A 63 -18.31 -12.53 10.51
CA VAL A 63 -18.06 -11.74 11.71
C VAL A 63 -17.57 -10.35 11.34
N GLU A 64 -18.27 -9.33 11.80
CA GLU A 64 -17.84 -7.96 11.77
C GLU A 64 -17.22 -7.58 13.12
N ILE A 65 -15.98 -7.08 13.10
CA ILE A 65 -15.26 -6.60 14.28
C ILE A 65 -15.21 -5.07 14.19
N PHE A 66 -15.66 -4.38 15.22
CA PHE A 66 -15.65 -2.93 15.21
C PHE A 66 -15.30 -2.31 16.55
N GLY A 67 -14.73 -1.12 16.48
CA GLY A 67 -14.40 -0.30 17.63
C GLY A 67 -15.05 1.08 17.58
N HIS A 68 -14.39 2.05 18.19
CA HIS A 68 -14.83 3.44 18.31
C HIS A 68 -13.76 4.41 17.77
N GLY A 69 -13.18 4.08 16.63
CA GLY A 69 -12.10 4.87 16.01
C GLY A 69 -10.84 4.88 16.87
N GLN A 70 -10.21 6.02 17.00
CA GLN A 70 -8.97 6.16 17.80
C GLN A 70 -9.16 5.91 19.30
N ALA A 71 -10.40 5.87 19.80
CA ALA A 71 -10.66 5.51 21.20
C ALA A 71 -10.44 4.02 21.44
N THR A 72 -10.55 3.16 20.43
CA THR A 72 -10.26 1.73 20.50
C THR A 72 -8.88 1.45 19.94
N ARG A 73 -7.93 1.15 20.82
CA ARG A 73 -6.51 0.94 20.48
C ARG A 73 -6.12 -0.51 20.68
N ILE A 74 -5.73 -1.17 19.62
CA ILE A 74 -5.17 -2.53 19.64
C ILE A 74 -3.65 -2.40 19.57
N VAL A 75 -2.96 -2.84 20.62
CA VAL A 75 -1.50 -2.78 20.73
C VAL A 75 -0.93 -4.19 20.70
N ALA A 76 -0.27 -4.53 19.60
CA ALA A 76 0.37 -5.83 19.42
C ALA A 76 1.72 -5.86 20.14
N PHE A 77 1.86 -6.74 21.12
CA PHE A 77 3.09 -6.97 21.84
C PHE A 77 3.91 -8.07 21.14
N THR A 78 5.18 -7.79 20.93
CA THR A 78 6.05 -8.56 20.03
C THR A 78 7.25 -9.16 20.76
N ASP A 79 7.16 -9.24 22.06
CA ASP A 79 8.23 -9.67 22.96
C ASP A 79 8.46 -11.19 22.95
N LYS A 80 7.61 -11.99 22.31
CA LYS A 80 7.76 -13.46 22.27
C LYS A 80 7.32 -14.09 20.95
N GLY A 81 8.21 -14.92 20.41
CA GLY A 81 7.90 -16.08 19.57
C GLY A 81 7.22 -15.85 18.22
N ILE A 82 7.19 -14.61 17.70
CA ILE A 82 6.61 -14.35 16.38
C ILE A 82 7.61 -14.82 15.33
N PRO A 83 7.23 -15.71 14.41
CA PRO A 83 8.10 -16.14 13.34
C PRO A 83 8.47 -14.98 12.41
N SER A 84 9.75 -14.73 12.19
CA SER A 84 10.26 -13.81 11.18
C SER A 84 10.67 -14.52 9.87
N THR A 85 10.87 -15.83 9.95
CA THR A 85 11.18 -16.69 8.81
C THR A 85 10.40 -17.99 8.89
N LYS A 86 9.99 -18.51 7.75
CA LYS A 86 9.37 -19.80 7.60
C LYS A 86 9.93 -20.48 6.36
N ASN A 87 10.50 -21.68 6.53
CA ASN A 87 11.14 -22.43 5.44
C ASN A 87 12.17 -21.58 4.66
N GLY A 88 12.95 -20.75 5.37
CA GLY A 88 13.94 -19.87 4.76
C GLY A 88 13.39 -18.61 4.09
N SER A 89 12.07 -18.40 4.12
CA SER A 89 11.41 -17.22 3.54
C SER A 89 10.95 -16.26 4.64
N TYR A 90 10.86 -14.96 4.29
CA TYR A 90 10.29 -13.95 5.17
C TYR A 90 8.88 -14.35 5.60
N GLU A 91 8.57 -14.19 6.90
CA GLU A 91 7.25 -14.46 7.46
C GLU A 91 6.75 -13.26 8.26
N CYS A 92 5.45 -13.02 8.20
CA CYS A 92 4.78 -11.95 8.93
C CYS A 92 3.35 -12.38 9.27
N THR A 93 2.90 -12.04 10.47
CA THR A 93 1.51 -12.30 10.93
C THR A 93 0.78 -11.00 11.14
N GLY A 94 -0.48 -10.89 10.72
CA GLY A 94 -1.32 -9.70 10.95
C GLY A 94 -1.86 -9.66 12.38
N VAL A 95 -2.01 -8.46 12.94
CA VAL A 95 -2.76 -8.26 14.20
C VAL A 95 -4.20 -8.74 14.02
N PHE A 96 -4.80 -8.44 12.85
CA PHE A 96 -5.99 -9.11 12.35
C PHE A 96 -5.63 -9.87 11.09
N HIS A 97 -5.98 -11.15 10.99
CA HIS A 97 -5.54 -11.97 9.87
C HIS A 97 -6.49 -13.09 9.47
N THR A 98 -6.37 -13.51 8.20
CA THR A 98 -6.95 -14.74 7.64
C THR A 98 -5.85 -15.65 7.10
N GLY A 99 -4.73 -15.73 7.77
CA GLY A 99 -3.51 -16.42 7.36
C GLY A 99 -2.28 -15.55 7.65
N SER A 100 -1.08 -16.07 7.39
CA SER A 100 0.16 -15.30 7.48
C SER A 100 0.65 -14.85 6.11
N TYR A 101 1.75 -14.12 6.06
CA TYR A 101 2.34 -13.67 4.81
C TYR A 101 2.65 -14.82 3.85
N THR A 102 3.21 -15.94 4.34
CA THR A 102 3.56 -17.10 3.49
C THR A 102 2.49 -18.19 3.43
N THR A 103 1.56 -18.22 4.37
CA THR A 103 0.61 -19.32 4.53
C THR A 103 -0.82 -18.80 4.49
N PRO A 104 -1.59 -19.13 3.46
CA PRO A 104 -3.01 -18.85 3.44
C PRO A 104 -3.73 -19.64 4.54
N MET A 105 -4.84 -19.08 5.03
CA MET A 105 -5.75 -19.84 5.88
C MET A 105 -6.17 -21.11 5.15
N SER A 106 -5.95 -22.26 5.75
CA SER A 106 -6.40 -23.51 5.21
C SER A 106 -7.92 -23.62 5.42
N GLY A 107 -8.69 -23.21 4.44
CA GLY A 107 -10.11 -23.52 4.38
C GLY A 107 -10.29 -25.01 4.11
N GLY A 108 -10.46 -25.82 5.17
CA GLY A 108 -11.00 -27.15 5.01
C GLY A 108 -12.45 -27.00 4.56
N THR A 109 -12.86 -27.70 3.50
CA THR A 109 -14.22 -27.79 2.97
C THR A 109 -15.00 -26.47 2.79
N ASN A 110 -15.88 -26.39 1.85
CA ASN A 110 -16.66 -25.19 1.44
C ASN A 110 -17.40 -24.41 2.56
N GLN A 111 -17.41 -24.89 3.78
CA GLN A 111 -18.15 -24.31 4.89
C GLN A 111 -17.33 -23.28 5.73
N ASN A 112 -16.02 -23.23 5.58
CA ASN A 112 -15.16 -22.36 6.40
C ASN A 112 -14.49 -21.22 5.61
N LYS A 113 -15.09 -20.81 4.50
CA LYS A 113 -14.59 -19.70 3.70
C LYS A 113 -14.78 -18.39 4.46
N PRO A 114 -13.74 -17.62 4.73
CA PRO A 114 -13.89 -16.30 5.36
C PRO A 114 -14.45 -15.29 4.34
N MET A 115 -15.73 -15.38 4.10
CA MET A 115 -16.51 -14.44 3.30
C MET A 115 -17.35 -13.57 4.23
N ARG A 116 -17.62 -12.31 3.88
CA ARG A 116 -18.36 -11.36 4.73
C ARG A 116 -17.75 -11.18 6.11
N MET A 117 -16.47 -10.88 6.16
CA MET A 117 -15.85 -10.40 7.38
C MET A 117 -15.55 -8.92 7.25
N GLY A 118 -15.53 -8.23 8.35
CA GLY A 118 -15.20 -6.82 8.37
C GLY A 118 -14.38 -6.45 9.59
N VAL A 119 -13.50 -5.46 9.42
CA VAL A 119 -12.83 -4.78 10.53
C VAL A 119 -12.97 -3.29 10.30
N ARG A 120 -13.47 -2.56 11.30
CA ARG A 120 -13.63 -1.11 11.18
C ARG A 120 -13.50 -0.36 12.50
N ASP A 121 -13.24 0.93 12.36
CA ASP A 121 -13.22 1.88 13.48
C ASP A 121 -12.22 1.51 14.58
N LEU A 122 -10.97 1.22 14.20
CA LEU A 122 -9.90 0.81 15.10
C LEU A 122 -8.62 1.60 14.85
N PHE A 123 -7.83 1.75 15.92
CA PHE A 123 -6.43 2.10 15.86
C PHE A 123 -5.56 0.89 16.20
N ILE A 124 -4.66 0.51 15.29
CA ILE A 124 -3.77 -0.66 15.42
C ILE A 124 -2.33 -0.17 15.45
N ARG A 125 -1.54 -0.68 16.38
CA ARG A 125 -0.10 -0.44 16.41
C ARG A 125 0.65 -1.60 17.03
N THR A 126 1.96 -1.65 16.81
CA THR A 126 2.83 -2.54 17.59
C THR A 126 3.49 -1.79 18.75
N ASN A 127 4.02 -2.53 19.72
CA ASN A 127 4.89 -1.99 20.75
C ASN A 127 6.36 -1.87 20.29
N LYS A 128 6.57 -1.55 19.02
CA LYS A 128 7.87 -1.44 18.35
C LYS A 128 8.94 -0.70 19.16
N TYR A 129 8.52 0.20 20.00
CA TYR A 129 9.42 1.05 20.77
C TYR A 129 9.54 0.67 22.24
N ASN A 130 9.00 -0.46 22.69
CA ASN A 130 9.05 -0.91 24.10
C ASN A 130 8.82 0.23 25.11
N LEU A 131 7.95 1.17 24.77
CA LEU A 131 7.64 2.27 25.66
C LEU A 131 6.70 1.75 26.75
N PRO A 132 7.07 1.88 28.02
CA PRO A 132 6.06 1.82 29.06
C PRO A 132 5.04 2.89 28.71
N LEU A 133 3.79 2.48 28.59
CA LEU A 133 2.68 3.40 28.42
C LEU A 133 2.62 4.25 29.70
N ASP A 134 3.28 5.39 29.68
CA ASP A 134 3.15 6.34 30.77
C ASP A 134 1.72 6.84 30.77
N SER A 135 1.00 6.49 31.82
CA SER A 135 -0.38 6.87 32.01
C SER A 135 -0.59 8.40 32.15
N LYS A 136 0.48 9.16 32.20
CA LYS A 136 0.44 10.62 32.40
C LYS A 136 0.71 11.44 31.13
N SER A 137 1.32 10.86 30.11
CA SER A 137 1.52 11.53 28.84
C SER A 137 0.97 10.67 27.72
N ASN A 138 -0.03 11.15 27.01
CA ASN A 138 -0.42 10.59 25.71
C ASN A 138 0.67 10.78 24.63
N GLN A 139 1.87 11.19 25.02
CA GLN A 139 3.02 11.39 24.18
C GLN A 139 3.93 10.17 24.30
N ILE A 140 3.99 9.42 23.25
CA ILE A 140 4.95 8.35 23.07
C ILE A 140 6.26 9.01 22.70
N PHE A 141 7.16 9.17 23.66
CA PHE A 141 8.50 9.63 23.39
C PHE A 141 9.30 8.53 22.69
N LEU A 142 9.88 8.87 21.56
CA LEU A 142 10.78 8.05 20.74
C LEU A 142 12.14 7.91 21.43
N GLU A 143 12.23 7.29 22.60
CA GLU A 143 13.52 7.00 23.20
C GLU A 143 13.99 5.59 22.87
N LYS A 144 15.09 5.54 22.10
CA LYS A 144 15.90 4.37 21.76
C LYS A 144 15.16 3.14 21.21
N HIS A 145 15.24 3.01 19.93
CA HIS A 145 14.84 1.84 19.14
C HIS A 145 15.39 0.54 19.72
N THR A 146 14.59 -0.19 20.44
CA THR A 146 14.78 -1.62 20.56
C THR A 146 14.37 -2.26 19.24
N GLN A 147 15.03 -3.34 18.85
CA GLN A 147 14.93 -4.03 17.57
C GLN A 147 13.61 -3.84 16.81
N PRO A 148 13.62 -3.42 15.54
CA PRO A 148 12.40 -3.22 14.77
C PRO A 148 11.62 -4.52 14.68
N VAL A 149 10.31 -4.42 14.83
CA VAL A 149 9.40 -5.56 14.64
C VAL A 149 9.17 -5.72 13.14
N ASP A 150 9.92 -6.61 12.53
CA ASP A 150 9.89 -6.84 11.08
C ASP A 150 8.85 -7.88 10.62
N ASN A 151 8.11 -8.48 11.55
CA ASN A 151 7.28 -9.68 11.35
C ASN A 151 5.81 -9.52 11.80
N VAL A 152 5.35 -8.30 12.10
CA VAL A 152 3.94 -8.04 12.43
C VAL A 152 3.34 -7.03 11.48
N ALA A 153 2.29 -7.42 10.76
CA ALA A 153 1.47 -6.52 9.96
C ALA A 153 0.26 -6.01 10.76
N GLY A 154 -0.32 -4.91 10.33
CA GLY A 154 -1.60 -4.45 10.87
C GLY A 154 -2.72 -5.43 10.52
N VAL A 155 -2.96 -5.63 9.23
CA VAL A 155 -3.98 -6.57 8.73
C VAL A 155 -3.42 -7.41 7.59
N ILE A 156 -3.67 -8.72 7.62
CA ILE A 156 -3.37 -9.63 6.51
C ILE A 156 -4.63 -10.36 6.07
N PHE A 157 -5.00 -10.18 4.81
CA PHE A 157 -5.92 -11.05 4.11
C PHE A 157 -5.12 -12.03 3.25
N HIS A 158 -5.17 -13.29 3.58
CA HIS A 158 -4.53 -14.35 2.83
C HIS A 158 -5.40 -15.59 2.87
N THR A 159 -6.48 -15.54 2.08
CA THR A 159 -7.40 -16.66 1.98
C THR A 159 -7.07 -17.50 0.76
N ARG A 160 -7.24 -18.80 0.87
CA ARG A 160 -7.27 -19.72 -0.24
C ARG A 160 -8.67 -20.28 -0.32
N ILE A 161 -9.48 -19.73 -1.19
CA ILE A 161 -10.77 -20.30 -1.52
C ILE A 161 -10.56 -21.20 -2.73
N ALA A 162 -10.80 -22.46 -2.59
CA ALA A 162 -11.03 -23.31 -3.74
C ALA A 162 -12.54 -23.23 -4.02
N ASP A 163 -12.90 -22.66 -5.15
CA ASP A 163 -14.26 -22.56 -5.68
C ASP A 163 -15.20 -21.58 -4.93
N ALA A 164 -15.49 -20.47 -5.60
CA ALA A 164 -16.56 -19.57 -5.20
C ALA A 164 -17.86 -20.37 -5.06
N ASN A 165 -18.54 -20.19 -3.94
CA ASN A 165 -19.88 -20.72 -3.81
C ASN A 165 -20.82 -19.81 -4.63
N PRO A 166 -21.36 -20.25 -5.78
CA PRO A 166 -22.14 -19.38 -6.66
C PRO A 166 -23.45 -18.85 -6.04
N GLY A 167 -23.75 -19.24 -4.81
CA GLY A 167 -24.97 -18.83 -4.10
C GLY A 167 -24.83 -17.65 -3.13
N GLU A 168 -23.63 -17.08 -2.93
CA GLU A 168 -23.43 -15.91 -2.05
C GLU A 168 -22.67 -14.77 -2.75
N PRO A 169 -23.31 -14.08 -3.72
CA PRO A 169 -22.61 -13.08 -4.56
C PRO A 169 -22.12 -11.82 -3.81
N ASP A 170 -22.60 -11.56 -2.59
CA ASP A 170 -22.31 -10.32 -1.86
C ASP A 170 -21.34 -10.48 -0.67
N ALA A 171 -20.62 -11.58 -0.62
CA ALA A 171 -19.76 -11.90 0.50
C ALA A 171 -18.36 -11.28 0.35
N VAL A 172 -18.28 -9.98 0.52
CA VAL A 172 -17.07 -9.21 0.31
C VAL A 172 -16.44 -8.82 1.65
N PRO A 173 -15.16 -9.16 1.91
CA PRO A 173 -14.46 -8.63 3.07
C PRO A 173 -14.37 -7.10 3.02
N THR A 174 -14.48 -6.46 4.19
CA THR A 174 -14.42 -5.01 4.31
C THR A 174 -13.36 -4.58 5.32
N LEU A 175 -12.70 -3.46 5.03
CA LEU A 175 -11.77 -2.81 5.93
C LEU A 175 -12.02 -1.31 5.86
N SER A 176 -12.45 -0.70 6.96
CA SER A 176 -12.90 0.69 6.93
C SER A 176 -12.54 1.49 8.17
N ASN A 177 -12.14 2.74 7.97
CA ASN A 177 -11.84 3.70 9.03
C ASN A 177 -10.84 3.15 10.07
N ILE A 178 -9.68 2.70 9.58
CA ILE A 178 -8.63 2.12 10.40
C ILE A 178 -7.36 2.95 10.27
N GLU A 179 -6.74 3.19 11.42
CA GLU A 179 -5.41 3.78 11.50
C GLU A 179 -4.40 2.73 11.96
N ILE A 180 -3.27 2.58 11.24
CA ILE A 180 -2.25 1.55 11.49
C ILE A 180 -0.88 2.21 11.58
N TRP A 181 -0.18 1.99 12.69
CA TRP A 181 1.14 2.56 12.94
C TRP A 181 2.16 1.52 13.38
N ASP A 182 3.42 1.79 13.05
CA ASP A 182 4.58 1.06 13.60
C ASP A 182 4.58 -0.45 13.33
N THR A 183 4.03 -0.87 12.22
CA THR A 183 3.98 -2.29 11.80
C THR A 183 5.06 -2.60 10.76
N ALA A 184 5.33 -3.86 10.51
CA ALA A 184 6.19 -4.27 9.41
C ALA A 184 5.53 -3.93 8.06
N ILE A 185 4.30 -4.39 7.86
CA ILE A 185 3.42 -4.05 6.73
C ILE A 185 2.14 -3.48 7.29
N GLY A 186 1.62 -2.41 6.70
CA GLY A 186 0.33 -1.86 7.18
C GLY A 186 -0.81 -2.82 6.88
N VAL A 187 -1.13 -3.00 5.62
CA VAL A 187 -2.15 -3.96 5.13
C VAL A 187 -1.56 -4.78 3.99
N ALA A 188 -1.74 -6.10 4.04
CA ALA A 188 -1.40 -7.02 2.96
C ALA A 188 -2.63 -7.83 2.52
N ILE A 189 -2.89 -7.85 1.22
CA ILE A 189 -3.98 -8.59 0.59
C ILE A 189 -3.34 -9.56 -0.41
N LEU A 190 -3.25 -10.84 -0.06
CA LEU A 190 -2.40 -11.81 -0.72
C LEU A 190 -3.17 -13.01 -1.30
N GLY A 191 -4.39 -13.27 -0.84
CA GLY A 191 -5.14 -14.44 -1.23
C GLY A 191 -5.55 -14.46 -2.70
N LEU A 192 -5.66 -15.62 -3.28
CA LEU A 192 -6.16 -15.79 -4.64
C LEU A 192 -7.61 -15.29 -4.76
N ASP A 193 -8.37 -15.47 -3.71
CA ASP A 193 -9.78 -15.19 -3.65
C ASP A 193 -10.14 -13.99 -2.76
N ASP A 194 -9.14 -13.22 -2.36
CA ASP A 194 -9.35 -11.91 -1.73
C ASP A 194 -9.78 -10.91 -2.81
N GLN A 195 -10.95 -11.16 -3.41
CA GLN A 195 -11.50 -10.41 -4.53
C GLN A 195 -12.76 -9.64 -4.13
N GLY A 196 -13.03 -8.56 -4.85
CA GLY A 196 -14.21 -7.74 -4.65
C GLY A 196 -14.24 -6.98 -3.32
N MET A 197 -13.16 -6.95 -2.56
CA MET A 197 -13.06 -6.29 -1.28
C MET A 197 -13.34 -4.79 -1.38
N LYS A 198 -13.95 -4.25 -0.32
CA LYS A 198 -14.15 -2.80 -0.14
C LYS A 198 -13.27 -2.33 1.00
N ILE A 199 -12.33 -1.46 0.67
CA ILE A 199 -11.32 -0.95 1.60
C ILE A 199 -11.36 0.56 1.51
N ASP A 200 -11.71 1.22 2.60
CA ASP A 200 -11.82 2.67 2.61
C ASP A 200 -11.32 3.30 3.91
N LYS A 201 -10.90 4.57 3.82
CA LYS A 201 -10.46 5.38 4.96
C LYS A 201 -9.38 4.70 5.79
N LEU A 202 -8.32 4.22 5.14
CA LEU A 202 -7.15 3.72 5.83
C LEU A 202 -6.10 4.82 5.99
N ARG A 203 -5.54 4.93 7.17
CA ARG A 203 -4.38 5.75 7.47
C ARG A 203 -3.25 4.87 7.98
N ILE A 204 -2.19 4.74 7.19
CA ILE A 204 -1.09 3.82 7.47
C ILE A 204 0.20 4.65 7.58
N ARG A 205 0.91 4.51 8.71
CA ARG A 205 2.09 5.31 9.01
C ARG A 205 3.23 4.50 9.58
N GLN A 206 4.46 4.94 9.23
CA GLN A 206 5.69 4.45 9.85
C GLN A 206 5.87 2.93 9.75
N THR A 207 5.54 2.35 8.61
CA THR A 207 5.76 0.93 8.38
C THR A 207 7.22 0.64 8.04
N LEU A 208 7.74 -0.50 8.48
CA LEU A 208 9.12 -0.89 8.17
C LEU A 208 9.30 -1.27 6.69
N ARG A 209 8.24 -1.77 6.07
CA ARG A 209 8.17 -2.20 4.68
C ARG A 209 7.05 -1.43 3.96
N GLN A 210 6.22 -2.11 3.19
CA GLN A 210 5.09 -1.47 2.50
C GLN A 210 4.03 -0.95 3.49
N GLY A 211 3.42 0.18 3.18
CA GLY A 211 2.18 0.57 3.84
C GLY A 211 1.02 -0.29 3.37
N LEU A 212 0.81 -0.38 2.07
CA LEU A 212 -0.20 -1.24 1.45
C LEU A 212 0.44 -2.17 0.40
N LEU A 213 0.18 -3.45 0.54
CA LEU A 213 0.60 -4.49 -0.41
C LEU A 213 -0.63 -5.21 -0.97
N VAL A 214 -0.82 -5.17 -2.28
CA VAL A 214 -1.96 -5.82 -2.97
C VAL A 214 -1.45 -6.81 -4.00
N GLY A 215 -1.71 -8.07 -3.78
CA GLY A 215 -1.14 -9.17 -4.54
C GLY A 215 0.26 -9.57 -4.07
N LYS A 216 0.64 -10.79 -4.36
CA LYS A 216 1.96 -11.34 -4.01
C LYS A 216 3.05 -10.78 -4.94
N PRO A 217 4.15 -10.22 -4.41
CA PRO A 217 5.31 -9.87 -5.23
C PRO A 217 5.97 -11.10 -5.87
N VAL A 218 6.71 -10.89 -6.95
CA VAL A 218 7.56 -11.95 -7.52
C VAL A 218 8.62 -12.35 -6.49
N GLY A 219 8.86 -13.65 -6.34
CA GLY A 219 9.73 -14.19 -5.29
C GLY A 219 9.03 -14.48 -3.96
N HIS A 220 7.74 -14.15 -3.84
CA HIS A 220 6.91 -14.67 -2.75
C HIS A 220 6.82 -16.20 -2.86
N PRO A 221 6.82 -17.00 -1.75
CA PRO A 221 6.78 -18.47 -1.81
C PRO A 221 5.65 -19.06 -2.66
N LEU A 222 4.51 -18.36 -2.73
CA LEU A 222 3.36 -18.77 -3.57
C LEU A 222 3.30 -18.03 -4.92
N ARG A 223 4.31 -17.25 -5.26
CA ARG A 223 4.53 -16.60 -6.55
C ARG A 223 6.03 -16.54 -6.85
N PRO A 224 6.70 -17.69 -7.04
CA PRO A 224 8.13 -17.73 -7.28
C PRO A 224 8.52 -17.09 -8.62
N ARG A 225 7.64 -17.04 -9.60
CA ARG A 225 7.90 -16.54 -10.96
C ARG A 225 6.93 -15.42 -11.34
N GLU A 226 7.35 -14.60 -12.29
CA GLU A 226 6.55 -13.47 -12.81
C GLU A 226 5.22 -13.91 -13.44
N GLY A 227 5.18 -15.07 -14.11
CA GLY A 227 3.96 -15.62 -14.72
C GLY A 227 2.93 -16.19 -13.74
N ASP A 228 3.32 -16.38 -12.48
CA ASP A 228 2.42 -16.94 -11.46
C ASP A 228 1.39 -15.89 -11.01
N THR A 229 0.21 -16.37 -10.59
CA THR A 229 -0.91 -15.50 -10.19
C THR A 229 -0.59 -14.69 -8.94
N PRO A 230 -0.67 -13.36 -8.98
CA PRO A 230 -0.43 -12.52 -7.80
C PRO A 230 -1.55 -12.59 -6.75
N GLY A 231 -2.78 -12.95 -7.14
CA GLY A 231 -3.97 -12.94 -6.29
C GLY A 231 -4.60 -11.55 -6.15
N ALA A 232 -5.59 -11.44 -5.29
CA ALA A 232 -6.21 -10.19 -4.81
C ALA A 232 -6.78 -9.26 -5.91
N ALA A 233 -7.49 -9.80 -6.90
CA ALA A 233 -8.07 -9.01 -8.01
C ALA A 233 -9.39 -8.31 -7.64
N ASP A 234 -9.86 -7.41 -8.52
CA ASP A 234 -11.20 -6.80 -8.50
C ASP A 234 -11.56 -5.99 -7.23
N ASN A 235 -10.56 -5.53 -6.48
CA ASN A 235 -10.77 -4.81 -5.22
C ASN A 235 -11.03 -3.32 -5.44
N LYS A 236 -11.73 -2.69 -4.49
CA LYS A 236 -12.02 -1.26 -4.46
C LYS A 236 -11.37 -0.61 -3.25
N PHE A 237 -10.52 0.37 -3.50
CA PHE A 237 -9.81 1.14 -2.51
C PHE A 237 -10.19 2.61 -2.62
N SER A 238 -10.54 3.25 -1.51
CA SER A 238 -10.81 4.68 -1.47
C SER A 238 -10.25 5.33 -0.22
N MET A 239 -9.76 6.56 -0.35
CA MET A 239 -9.22 7.34 0.77
C MET A 239 -8.15 6.60 1.58
N ILE A 240 -7.20 5.98 0.88
CA ILE A 240 -6.04 5.32 1.49
C ILE A 240 -4.92 6.36 1.63
N ASP A 241 -4.44 6.58 2.84
CA ASP A 241 -3.34 7.49 3.16
C ASP A 241 -2.17 6.70 3.73
N VAL A 242 -1.11 6.55 2.94
CA VAL A 242 0.13 5.88 3.34
C VAL A 242 1.24 6.90 3.48
N SER A 243 1.86 6.98 4.66
CA SER A 243 3.03 7.83 4.86
C SER A 243 4.15 7.14 5.64
N ASP A 244 5.37 7.62 5.40
CA ASP A 244 6.56 7.13 6.10
C ASP A 244 6.73 5.61 6.04
N ALA A 245 6.40 4.98 4.91
CA ALA A 245 6.70 3.58 4.69
C ALA A 245 8.19 3.36 4.38
N ASN A 246 8.62 2.10 4.39
CA ASN A 246 10.00 1.67 4.19
C ASN A 246 10.97 2.24 5.25
N MET A 247 10.54 2.35 6.50
CA MET A 247 11.36 2.84 7.61
C MET A 247 12.55 1.92 7.95
N SER A 248 12.56 0.67 7.47
CA SER A 248 13.72 -0.22 7.53
C SER A 248 14.79 0.12 6.48
N PHE A 249 14.49 1.08 5.59
CA PHE A 249 15.32 1.37 4.42
C PHE A 249 15.59 0.14 3.54
N GLY A 250 14.64 -0.78 3.50
CA GLY A 250 14.66 -1.95 2.64
C GLY A 250 14.26 -1.62 1.19
N THR A 251 13.89 -2.66 0.45
CA THR A 251 13.56 -2.56 -0.98
C THR A 251 12.05 -2.45 -1.22
N TYR A 252 11.38 -1.48 -0.60
CA TYR A 252 9.92 -1.38 -0.61
C TYR A 252 9.45 0.00 -1.06
N ALA A 253 8.28 0.03 -1.71
CA ALA A 253 7.52 1.25 -1.97
C ALA A 253 6.47 1.49 -0.88
N GLY A 254 5.84 2.65 -0.87
CA GLY A 254 4.74 2.94 0.05
C GLY A 254 3.52 2.06 -0.22
N ILE A 255 3.10 2.02 -1.49
CA ILE A 255 2.01 1.19 -1.98
C ILE A 255 2.53 0.33 -3.14
N GLU A 256 2.40 -0.98 -3.01
CA GLU A 256 2.81 -1.94 -4.04
C GLU A 256 1.60 -2.72 -4.55
N ILE A 257 1.42 -2.71 -5.88
CA ILE A 257 0.26 -3.31 -6.55
C ILE A 257 0.74 -4.29 -7.61
N TYR A 258 0.51 -5.56 -7.34
CA TYR A 258 0.84 -6.66 -8.25
C TYR A 258 -0.40 -7.27 -8.91
N THR A 259 -1.57 -6.94 -8.42
CA THR A 259 -2.86 -7.46 -8.83
C THR A 259 -3.41 -6.82 -10.11
N SER A 260 -4.58 -7.30 -10.54
CA SER A 260 -5.29 -6.75 -11.70
C SER A 260 -6.72 -6.30 -11.36
N GLN A 261 -7.31 -5.48 -12.24
CA GLN A 261 -8.73 -5.12 -12.24
C GLN A 261 -9.21 -4.40 -10.97
N SER A 262 -8.29 -3.86 -10.18
CA SER A 262 -8.63 -3.13 -8.96
C SER A 262 -8.76 -1.63 -9.21
N LYS A 263 -9.57 -0.96 -8.39
CA LYS A 263 -9.85 0.47 -8.47
C LYS A 263 -9.34 1.18 -7.23
N PHE A 264 -8.62 2.28 -7.43
CA PHE A 264 -8.09 3.14 -6.37
C PHE A 264 -8.62 4.56 -6.57
N GLU A 265 -9.22 5.14 -5.54
CA GLU A 265 -9.82 6.48 -5.59
C GLU A 265 -9.32 7.34 -4.43
N ALA A 266 -9.02 8.62 -4.72
CA ALA A 266 -8.69 9.65 -3.72
C ALA A 266 -7.68 9.18 -2.66
N SER A 267 -6.66 8.45 -3.10
CA SER A 267 -5.68 7.80 -2.22
C SER A 267 -4.30 8.44 -2.39
N THR A 268 -3.54 8.53 -1.30
CA THR A 268 -2.25 9.23 -1.26
C THR A 268 -1.14 8.35 -0.71
N SER A 269 0.04 8.48 -1.29
CA SER A 269 1.27 7.85 -0.80
C SER A 269 2.38 8.90 -0.73
N TRP A 270 2.95 9.15 0.45
CA TRP A 270 3.86 10.25 0.68
C TRP A 270 4.92 9.98 1.75
N PHE A 271 6.05 10.72 1.67
CA PHE A 271 7.21 10.62 2.58
C PHE A 271 7.80 9.22 2.75
N ASN A 272 7.62 8.33 1.77
CA ASN A 272 8.21 7.00 1.86
C ASN A 272 9.73 7.07 1.80
N LYS A 273 10.39 6.27 2.64
CA LYS A 273 11.82 6.36 2.88
C LYS A 273 12.63 5.51 1.91
N ARG A 274 13.90 5.87 1.77
CA ARG A 274 14.86 5.18 0.94
C ARG A 274 16.22 5.18 1.61
N ASN A 275 16.91 4.05 1.62
CA ASN A 275 18.30 4.00 2.06
C ASN A 275 19.19 4.66 1.01
N GLN A 276 20.11 5.51 1.47
CA GLN A 276 21.09 6.20 0.68
C GLN A 276 22.40 5.49 0.52
N GLY A 277 22.57 4.45 1.29
CA GLY A 277 23.79 3.68 1.29
C GLY A 277 24.09 3.16 -0.09
N LYS A 278 24.95 3.86 -0.79
CA LYS A 278 25.77 3.38 -1.88
C LYS A 278 25.05 3.02 -3.19
N ASN A 279 25.10 3.93 -4.14
CA ASN A 279 25.15 3.72 -5.60
C ASN A 279 24.02 2.98 -6.31
N ALA A 280 23.07 2.37 -5.64
CA ALA A 280 22.01 1.58 -6.26
C ALA A 280 20.73 2.40 -6.47
N LEU A 281 20.84 3.68 -6.77
CA LEU A 281 19.67 4.55 -6.75
C LEU A 281 18.61 4.17 -7.77
N TYR A 282 19.03 3.64 -8.91
CA TYR A 282 18.12 3.33 -10.00
C TYR A 282 18.55 2.10 -10.82
N GLU A 283 19.20 1.13 -10.19
CA GLU A 283 19.31 -0.17 -10.82
C GLU A 283 17.89 -0.73 -11.05
N VAL A 284 17.68 -1.39 -12.18
CA VAL A 284 16.37 -1.95 -12.57
C VAL A 284 15.72 -2.75 -11.44
N LYS A 285 16.53 -3.44 -10.62
CA LYS A 285 16.07 -4.26 -9.48
C LYS A 285 15.62 -3.47 -8.26
N THR A 286 15.97 -2.20 -8.14
CA THR A 286 15.72 -1.38 -6.93
C THR A 286 14.98 -0.08 -7.23
N ARG A 287 14.50 0.08 -8.44
CA ARG A 287 13.82 1.29 -8.92
C ARG A 287 12.59 1.67 -8.09
N HIS A 288 11.90 0.68 -7.52
CA HIS A 288 10.72 0.87 -6.69
C HIS A 288 11.00 1.32 -5.26
N VAL A 289 12.26 1.28 -4.84
CA VAL A 289 12.64 1.60 -3.45
C VAL A 289 12.29 3.04 -3.09
N GLY A 290 11.46 3.19 -2.07
CA GLY A 290 10.98 4.49 -1.60
C GLY A 290 10.03 5.19 -2.56
N ALA A 291 9.53 4.51 -3.59
CA ALA A 291 8.49 5.04 -4.46
C ALA A 291 7.17 5.26 -3.68
N GLY A 292 6.36 6.20 -4.14
CA GLY A 292 5.00 6.35 -3.62
C GLY A 292 4.15 5.16 -3.99
N TRP A 293 4.03 4.93 -5.29
CA TRP A 293 3.26 3.84 -5.88
C TRP A 293 4.16 3.02 -6.80
N PHE A 294 4.19 1.72 -6.58
CA PHE A 294 4.79 0.75 -7.49
C PHE A 294 3.72 -0.14 -8.09
N ILE A 295 3.58 -0.12 -9.41
CA ILE A 295 2.50 -0.78 -10.13
C ILE A 295 3.09 -1.79 -11.11
N GLN A 296 3.05 -3.05 -10.70
CA GLN A 296 3.41 -4.21 -11.50
C GLN A 296 2.17 -5.09 -11.78
N GLY A 297 0.98 -4.53 -11.60
CA GLY A 297 -0.31 -5.11 -11.95
C GLY A 297 -0.87 -4.54 -13.25
N THR A 298 -1.95 -5.11 -13.75
CA THR A 298 -2.59 -4.73 -15.02
C THR A 298 -4.06 -4.43 -14.86
N ARG A 299 -4.62 -3.62 -15.79
CA ARG A 299 -6.07 -3.30 -15.84
C ARG A 299 -6.59 -2.64 -14.56
N ASN A 300 -5.72 -2.01 -13.79
CA ASN A 300 -6.13 -1.23 -12.62
C ASN A 300 -6.55 0.18 -13.03
N MET A 301 -7.40 0.79 -12.25
CA MET A 301 -7.87 2.16 -12.43
C MET A 301 -7.52 3.00 -11.21
N PHE A 302 -6.88 4.14 -11.44
CA PHE A 302 -6.49 5.11 -10.41
C PHE A 302 -7.17 6.43 -10.70
N ILE A 303 -7.97 6.96 -9.76
CA ILE A 303 -8.74 8.19 -9.94
C ILE A 303 -8.42 9.17 -8.81
N GLY A 304 -7.88 10.34 -9.17
CA GLY A 304 -7.57 11.39 -8.20
C GLY A 304 -6.56 10.98 -7.12
N CYS A 305 -5.71 10.00 -7.41
CA CYS A 305 -4.70 9.53 -6.47
C CYS A 305 -3.44 10.41 -6.53
N THR A 306 -2.69 10.46 -5.43
CA THR A 306 -1.51 11.32 -5.30
C THR A 306 -0.29 10.51 -4.84
N ALA A 307 0.86 10.86 -5.40
CA ALA A 307 2.18 10.49 -4.91
C ALA A 307 2.93 11.77 -4.58
N GLN A 308 3.32 11.98 -3.32
CA GLN A 308 3.89 13.24 -2.88
C GLN A 308 5.15 13.01 -2.05
N GLU A 309 6.20 13.80 -2.33
CA GLU A 309 7.40 13.90 -1.47
C GLU A 309 8.03 12.54 -1.12
N ASN A 310 8.02 11.58 -2.05
CA ASN A 310 8.61 10.28 -1.85
C ASN A 310 10.11 10.31 -2.14
N ALA A 311 10.91 9.57 -1.38
CA ALA A 311 12.36 9.50 -1.61
C ALA A 311 12.73 8.77 -2.91
N GLY A 312 11.87 7.87 -3.40
CA GLY A 312 11.93 7.29 -4.74
C GLY A 312 11.02 8.01 -5.74
N HIS A 313 10.67 7.37 -6.83
CA HIS A 313 9.69 7.91 -7.78
C HIS A 313 8.34 8.18 -7.12
N GLY A 314 7.59 9.15 -7.62
CA GLY A 314 6.20 9.31 -7.19
C GLY A 314 5.39 8.09 -7.61
N TRP A 315 5.30 7.90 -8.91
CA TRP A 315 4.65 6.76 -9.56
C TRP A 315 5.69 5.97 -10.34
N LEU A 316 5.77 4.68 -10.08
CA LEU A 316 6.54 3.74 -10.90
C LEU A 316 5.58 2.74 -11.53
N VAL A 317 5.34 2.90 -12.84
CA VAL A 317 4.41 2.08 -13.61
C VAL A 317 5.21 1.13 -14.48
N GLU A 318 5.32 -0.12 -14.04
CA GLU A 318 6.12 -1.14 -14.75
C GLU A 318 5.29 -1.98 -15.72
N TRP A 319 3.97 -2.16 -15.47
CA TRP A 319 3.09 -2.97 -16.31
C TRP A 319 1.90 -2.19 -16.86
N GLY A 320 1.33 -2.70 -17.95
CA GLY A 320 0.40 -1.99 -18.81
C GLY A 320 -1.08 -2.22 -18.56
N ASN A 321 -1.86 -1.65 -19.49
CA ASN A 321 -3.32 -1.64 -19.47
C ASN A 321 -3.94 -0.97 -18.23
N ASN A 322 -3.20 -0.12 -17.53
CA ASN A 322 -3.69 0.64 -16.39
C ASN A 322 -4.26 1.99 -16.84
N GLN A 323 -5.18 2.53 -16.05
CA GLN A 323 -5.79 3.84 -16.28
C GLN A 323 -5.52 4.77 -15.11
N PHE A 324 -5.01 5.97 -15.41
CA PHE A 324 -4.72 7.02 -14.43
C PHE A 324 -5.52 8.26 -14.82
N ILE A 325 -6.47 8.67 -13.99
CA ILE A 325 -7.40 9.78 -14.26
C ILE A 325 -7.24 10.84 -13.17
N GLY A 326 -6.77 12.03 -13.55
CA GLY A 326 -6.61 13.15 -12.62
C GLY A 326 -5.59 12.91 -11.49
N CYS A 327 -4.67 11.95 -11.67
CA CYS A 327 -3.68 11.62 -10.66
C CYS A 327 -2.52 12.63 -10.62
N LEU A 328 -1.91 12.81 -9.45
CA LEU A 328 -0.82 13.77 -9.22
C LEU A 328 0.46 13.05 -8.78
N GLY A 329 1.58 13.40 -9.39
CA GLY A 329 2.93 13.16 -8.88
C GLY A 329 3.56 14.48 -8.45
N GLU A 330 3.95 14.60 -7.18
CA GLU A 330 4.47 15.87 -6.65
C GLU A 330 5.76 15.64 -5.87
N SER A 331 6.76 16.48 -6.15
CA SER A 331 8.00 16.62 -5.37
C SER A 331 8.69 15.31 -4.99
N SER A 332 8.45 14.23 -5.72
CA SER A 332 9.01 12.91 -5.44
C SER A 332 10.46 12.80 -5.92
N SER A 333 11.15 11.73 -5.58
CA SER A 333 12.58 11.52 -5.84
C SER A 333 13.45 12.65 -5.27
N PHE A 334 13.07 13.23 -4.15
CA PHE A 334 13.84 14.28 -3.52
C PHE A 334 15.03 13.70 -2.73
N GLN A 335 16.05 14.53 -2.56
CA GLN A 335 17.14 14.21 -1.66
C GLN A 335 16.66 14.35 -0.22
N ASP A 336 16.58 13.24 0.51
CA ASP A 336 16.26 13.26 1.93
C ASP A 336 17.37 13.93 2.71
N ALA A 337 17.08 15.06 3.38
CA ALA A 337 18.03 15.78 4.19
C ALA A 337 18.52 14.99 5.42
N VAL A 338 17.72 14.05 5.90
CA VAL A 338 18.04 13.21 7.08
C VAL A 338 18.98 12.09 6.69
N THR A 339 18.70 11.47 5.59
CA THR A 339 19.45 10.34 5.11
C THR A 339 20.51 10.74 4.05
N GLY A 340 20.59 12.02 3.44
CA GLY A 340 21.50 12.53 2.39
C GLY A 340 21.37 11.76 1.04
N ALA A 341 20.23 10.99 0.73
CA ALA A 341 20.05 10.25 -0.50
C ALA A 341 20.22 11.13 -1.73
N ALA A 342 21.18 10.78 -2.55
CA ALA A 342 21.37 11.48 -3.80
C ALA A 342 20.21 11.15 -4.76
N ARG A 343 19.72 12.18 -5.43
CA ARG A 343 18.81 12.02 -6.55
C ARG A 343 19.51 11.30 -7.69
N GLY A 344 18.97 10.21 -8.20
CA GLY A 344 19.50 9.54 -9.38
C GLY A 344 19.12 10.23 -10.68
N ASP A 345 19.79 9.86 -11.76
CA ASP A 345 19.59 10.46 -13.09
C ASP A 345 18.19 10.21 -13.67
N GLU A 346 17.47 9.22 -13.16
CA GLU A 346 16.09 8.85 -13.57
C GLU A 346 15.01 9.40 -12.64
N ALA A 347 15.36 10.30 -11.71
CA ALA A 347 14.43 10.81 -10.69
C ALA A 347 13.20 11.46 -11.31
N ALA A 348 12.01 10.88 -11.09
CA ALA A 348 10.77 11.32 -11.72
C ALA A 348 9.57 11.33 -10.78
N ASN A 349 8.63 12.25 -11.01
CA ASN A 349 7.31 12.15 -10.43
C ASN A 349 6.52 10.98 -11.03
N TRP A 350 6.67 10.77 -12.35
CA TRP A 350 6.12 9.65 -13.09
C TRP A 350 7.24 8.92 -13.83
N TYR A 351 7.55 7.71 -13.40
CA TYR A 351 8.39 6.79 -14.16
C TYR A 351 7.50 5.76 -14.85
N ILE A 352 7.58 5.70 -16.18
CA ILE A 352 6.77 4.82 -17.01
C ILE A 352 7.70 3.85 -17.72
N GLY A 353 7.70 2.60 -17.26
CA GLY A 353 8.55 1.53 -17.74
C GLY A 353 8.08 0.98 -19.10
N ARG A 354 8.98 0.33 -19.81
CA ARG A 354 8.73 -0.20 -21.18
C ARG A 354 7.55 -1.17 -21.29
N ASN A 355 7.19 -1.84 -20.21
CA ASN A 355 6.06 -2.78 -20.19
C ASN A 355 4.72 -2.12 -19.83
N ALA A 356 4.69 -0.81 -19.60
CA ALA A 356 3.46 -0.07 -19.31
C ALA A 356 2.56 0.15 -20.55
N ARG A 357 2.73 -0.67 -21.57
CA ARG A 357 1.94 -0.65 -22.82
C ARG A 357 0.45 -0.75 -22.56
N GLY A 358 -0.36 -0.15 -23.41
CA GLY A 358 -1.82 -0.13 -23.27
C GLY A 358 -2.34 0.79 -22.15
N SER A 359 -1.45 1.45 -21.41
CA SER A 359 -1.87 2.34 -20.32
C SER A 359 -2.37 3.69 -20.83
N ARG A 360 -3.29 4.28 -20.06
CA ARG A 360 -3.90 5.58 -20.35
C ARG A 360 -3.69 6.52 -19.16
N PHE A 361 -3.17 7.70 -19.44
CA PHE A 361 -2.93 8.76 -18.46
C PHE A 361 -3.75 9.98 -18.91
N VAL A 362 -4.90 10.20 -18.27
CA VAL A 362 -5.83 11.29 -18.60
C VAL A 362 -5.77 12.34 -17.51
N ALA A 363 -5.47 13.57 -17.86
CA ALA A 363 -5.28 14.67 -16.92
C ALA A 363 -4.29 14.37 -15.78
N ALA A 364 -3.28 13.53 -16.07
CA ALA A 364 -2.21 13.24 -15.12
C ALA A 364 -1.34 14.49 -14.91
N ARG A 365 -1.01 14.78 -13.69
CA ARG A 365 -0.25 15.98 -13.33
C ARG A 365 1.09 15.62 -12.70
N SER A 366 2.09 16.40 -13.05
CA SER A 366 3.38 16.45 -12.36
C SER A 366 3.62 17.85 -11.86
N HIS A 367 3.96 18.01 -10.59
CA HIS A 367 4.22 19.31 -9.99
C HIS A 367 5.43 19.26 -9.05
N ASN A 368 6.31 20.24 -9.17
CA ASN A 368 7.39 20.50 -8.24
C ASN A 368 7.27 21.94 -7.76
N PRO A 369 6.74 22.20 -6.56
CA PRO A 369 6.61 23.55 -6.03
C PRO A 369 8.00 24.15 -5.69
N TYR A 370 8.05 25.46 -5.62
CA TYR A 370 9.29 26.25 -5.47
C TYR A 370 10.13 25.87 -4.24
N SER A 371 9.49 25.44 -3.17
CA SER A 371 10.13 25.11 -1.90
C SER A 371 11.00 23.84 -1.90
N TRP A 372 10.86 22.99 -2.90
CA TRP A 372 11.54 21.68 -2.95
C TRP A 372 12.63 21.61 -4.01
N ALA A 373 13.70 22.39 -3.82
CA ALA A 373 14.80 22.52 -4.78
C ALA A 373 15.50 21.19 -5.17
N LYS A 374 15.32 20.13 -4.39
CA LYS A 374 15.96 18.82 -4.58
C LYS A 374 15.00 17.71 -5.05
N ALA A 375 13.80 18.04 -5.45
CA ALA A 375 12.83 17.07 -5.98
C ALA A 375 13.20 16.53 -7.36
N SER A 376 12.32 15.72 -7.95
CA SER A 376 12.52 15.01 -9.22
C SER A 376 13.13 15.84 -10.34
N LEU A 377 13.93 15.18 -11.18
CA LEU A 377 14.49 15.77 -12.41
C LEU A 377 13.46 15.84 -13.52
N TYR A 378 12.53 14.88 -13.53
CA TYR A 378 11.54 14.73 -14.59
C TYR A 378 10.13 14.78 -14.04
N GLY A 379 9.25 15.45 -14.76
CA GLY A 379 7.82 15.30 -14.55
C GLY A 379 7.37 13.91 -14.95
N PHE A 380 7.67 13.55 -16.21
CA PHE A 380 7.46 12.23 -16.78
C PHE A 380 8.76 11.71 -17.35
N TYR A 381 9.20 10.55 -16.90
CA TYR A 381 10.30 9.78 -17.47
C TYR A 381 9.72 8.54 -18.12
N ILE A 382 9.92 8.39 -19.43
CA ILE A 382 9.29 7.36 -20.25
C ILE A 382 10.39 6.51 -20.90
N GLU A 383 10.40 5.22 -20.61
CA GLU A 383 11.35 4.30 -21.27
C GLU A 383 11.01 4.12 -22.74
N ASN A 384 12.02 3.73 -23.53
CA ASN A 384 11.86 3.42 -24.95
C ASN A 384 11.02 2.14 -25.19
N ASN A 385 10.61 1.94 -26.46
CA ASN A 385 9.87 0.77 -26.92
C ASN A 385 8.49 0.53 -26.29
N ILE A 386 7.91 1.54 -25.62
CA ILE A 386 6.52 1.49 -25.19
C ILE A 386 5.61 1.50 -26.41
N ARG A 387 4.50 0.77 -26.36
CA ARG A 387 3.46 0.70 -27.39
C ARG A 387 2.08 0.95 -26.80
N ASP A 388 1.15 1.41 -27.64
CA ASP A 388 -0.26 1.58 -27.28
C ASP A 388 -0.50 2.43 -26.03
N MET A 389 0.38 3.37 -25.72
CA MET A 389 0.29 4.23 -24.55
C MET A 389 -0.24 5.61 -24.93
N HIS A 390 -1.21 6.13 -24.16
CA HIS A 390 -1.71 7.49 -24.35
C HIS A 390 -1.57 8.31 -23.07
N ILE A 391 -0.96 9.46 -23.18
CA ILE A 391 -0.92 10.51 -22.17
C ILE A 391 -1.65 11.70 -22.79
N THR A 392 -2.82 12.05 -22.25
CA THR A 392 -3.69 13.10 -22.81
C THR A 392 -4.10 14.11 -21.75
N THR A 393 -4.22 15.37 -22.15
CA THR A 393 -4.57 16.49 -21.25
C THR A 393 -3.72 16.53 -19.98
N ALA A 394 -2.50 16.01 -20.04
CA ALA A 394 -1.56 15.97 -18.92
C ALA A 394 -0.87 17.33 -18.73
N SER A 395 -0.37 17.59 -17.53
CA SER A 395 0.42 18.79 -17.27
C SER A 395 1.68 18.47 -16.47
N ALA A 396 2.76 19.17 -16.78
CA ALA A 396 4.01 19.08 -16.03
C ALA A 396 4.47 20.50 -15.68
N LYS A 397 4.37 20.86 -14.39
CA LYS A 397 4.75 22.16 -13.87
C LYS A 397 5.92 22.03 -12.91
N ASP A 398 6.90 22.89 -13.07
CA ASP A 398 8.04 23.00 -12.18
C ASP A 398 8.26 24.48 -11.84
N ASP A 399 7.92 24.87 -10.62
CA ASP A 399 8.00 26.24 -10.15
C ASP A 399 9.42 26.63 -9.70
N ARG A 400 10.36 25.67 -9.68
CA ARG A 400 11.76 25.89 -9.29
C ARG A 400 12.60 26.53 -10.39
N ILE A 401 12.06 26.77 -11.56
CA ILE A 401 12.75 27.33 -12.72
C ILE A 401 13.03 28.81 -12.48
N GLY A 402 14.11 29.10 -11.75
CA GLY A 402 14.78 30.39 -11.78
C GLY A 402 15.82 30.39 -12.89
N GLU A 403 16.24 31.59 -13.31
CA GLU A 403 17.07 31.82 -14.51
C GLU A 403 18.39 31.06 -14.62
N ASN A 404 18.85 30.39 -13.56
CA ASN A 404 20.17 29.71 -13.50
C ASN A 404 20.14 28.22 -13.14
N ASN A 405 18.99 27.59 -13.05
CA ASN A 405 18.94 26.17 -12.68
C ASN A 405 18.45 25.29 -13.84
N MET A 406 19.30 24.40 -14.27
CA MET A 406 18.95 23.29 -15.16
C MET A 406 17.99 22.37 -14.45
N ILE A 407 16.73 22.73 -14.42
CA ILE A 407 15.78 22.00 -13.63
C ILE A 407 14.73 21.39 -14.52
N GLY A 408 14.59 20.13 -14.28
CA GLY A 408 13.45 19.31 -14.55
C GLY A 408 13.01 19.34 -16.01
N ARG A 409 13.54 18.43 -16.78
CA ARG A 409 12.93 18.05 -18.05
C ARG A 409 11.51 17.60 -17.72
N ARG A 410 10.52 18.31 -18.19
CA ARG A 410 9.12 18.01 -17.88
C ARG A 410 8.71 16.64 -18.41
N VAL A 411 9.19 16.30 -19.60
CA VAL A 411 9.02 14.99 -20.21
C VAL A 411 10.38 14.54 -20.77
N HIS A 412 10.78 13.32 -20.45
CA HIS A 412 11.98 12.69 -20.97
C HIS A 412 11.60 11.33 -21.56
N VAL A 413 12.02 11.09 -22.78
CA VAL A 413 11.85 9.82 -23.48
C VAL A 413 13.23 9.26 -23.81
N THR A 414 13.53 8.03 -23.37
CA THR A 414 14.90 7.48 -23.42
C THR A 414 15.33 7.04 -24.82
N GLY A 415 14.40 6.92 -25.77
CA GLY A 415 14.72 6.49 -27.14
C GLY A 415 13.48 6.38 -28.03
N ALA A 416 13.55 5.55 -29.06
CA ALA A 416 12.44 5.35 -29.98
C ALA A 416 11.22 4.77 -29.28
N MET A 417 10.03 5.27 -29.63
CA MET A 417 8.76 4.72 -29.20
C MET A 417 8.29 3.65 -30.17
N GLY A 418 7.48 2.72 -29.66
CA GLY A 418 6.75 1.78 -30.50
C GLY A 418 5.50 2.40 -31.13
N ASP A 419 4.68 1.57 -31.72
CA ASP A 419 3.47 1.99 -32.44
C ASP A 419 2.38 2.52 -31.47
N ASN A 420 1.51 3.39 -31.97
CA ASN A 420 0.32 3.89 -31.30
C ASN A 420 0.61 4.55 -29.94
N VAL A 421 1.59 5.44 -29.88
CA VAL A 421 1.92 6.22 -28.71
C VAL A 421 1.52 7.68 -28.91
N LEU A 422 0.67 8.19 -28.02
CA LEU A 422 0.25 9.59 -27.98
C LEU A 422 0.71 10.23 -26.67
N ILE A 423 1.45 11.33 -26.76
CA ILE A 423 1.89 12.13 -25.61
C ILE A 423 1.46 13.58 -25.83
N GLU A 424 0.48 14.01 -25.07
CA GLU A 424 -0.03 15.38 -25.02
C GLU A 424 0.12 15.92 -23.61
N VAL A 425 1.08 16.82 -23.42
CA VAL A 425 1.38 17.44 -22.11
C VAL A 425 1.44 18.95 -22.26
N ASP A 426 0.60 19.66 -21.51
CA ASP A 426 0.57 21.11 -21.52
C ASP A 426 1.83 21.74 -20.90
N HIS A 427 2.15 22.95 -21.35
CA HIS A 427 3.27 23.77 -20.86
C HIS A 427 4.69 23.17 -21.07
N ILE A 428 4.89 22.39 -22.13
CA ILE A 428 6.23 21.89 -22.45
C ILE A 428 7.09 23.03 -23.02
N ARG A 429 7.91 23.67 -22.18
CA ARG A 429 8.98 24.57 -22.65
C ARG A 429 10.30 23.84 -22.94
N HIS A 430 10.53 22.70 -22.29
CA HIS A 430 11.76 21.91 -22.43
C HIS A 430 11.43 20.42 -22.51
N ALA A 431 11.35 19.88 -23.69
CA ALA A 431 11.27 18.46 -23.95
C ALA A 431 12.56 17.99 -24.65
N THR A 432 13.12 16.88 -24.22
CA THR A 432 14.25 16.23 -24.92
C THR A 432 13.72 14.96 -25.56
N PHE A 433 13.74 14.94 -26.88
CA PHE A 433 13.23 13.83 -27.69
C PHE A 433 14.30 13.29 -28.62
N ALA A 434 14.24 12.03 -28.94
CA ALA A 434 14.99 11.48 -30.06
C ALA A 434 14.45 12.07 -31.39
N PRO A 435 15.30 12.44 -32.37
CA PRO A 435 14.97 13.45 -33.37
C PRO A 435 13.97 13.10 -34.49
N LYS A 436 13.35 11.95 -34.54
CA LYS A 436 12.68 11.49 -35.76
C LYS A 436 11.15 11.25 -35.72
N GLN A 437 10.46 11.47 -34.63
CA GLN A 437 9.04 11.06 -34.53
C GLN A 437 8.09 12.07 -33.88
N LEU A 438 8.42 13.35 -33.88
CA LEU A 438 7.62 14.33 -33.13
C LEU A 438 7.06 15.43 -34.01
N GLU A 439 5.75 15.56 -34.06
CA GLU A 439 5.09 16.78 -34.50
C GLU A 439 4.74 17.67 -33.31
N LYS A 440 5.11 18.94 -33.37
CA LYS A 440 4.73 19.96 -32.41
C LYS A 440 3.50 20.70 -32.94
N ARG A 441 2.35 20.60 -32.27
CA ARG A 441 1.14 21.32 -32.61
C ARG A 441 0.73 22.22 -31.44
N GLY A 442 0.81 23.52 -31.64
CA GLY A 442 0.50 24.50 -30.58
C GLY A 442 1.42 24.39 -29.38
N ASN A 443 0.87 24.33 -28.18
CA ASN A 443 1.62 24.16 -26.92
C ASN A 443 1.76 22.70 -26.49
N GLY A 444 1.28 21.74 -27.27
CA GLY A 444 1.37 20.31 -27.03
C GLY A 444 2.41 19.62 -27.91
N VAL A 445 2.81 18.40 -27.56
CA VAL A 445 3.66 17.52 -28.34
C VAL A 445 2.89 16.27 -28.65
N PHE A 446 2.80 15.93 -29.93
CA PHE A 446 2.11 14.76 -30.42
C PHE A 446 3.14 13.79 -31.00
N MET A 447 2.97 12.51 -30.74
CA MET A 447 3.68 11.42 -31.39
C MET A 447 2.67 10.63 -32.22
N GLY A 448 2.90 10.57 -33.52
CA GLY A 448 2.10 9.79 -34.46
C GLY A 448 2.69 8.42 -34.72
#